data_a20316408d532dba9bc3de0aa9314535
#
_entry.id   a20316408d532dba9bc3de0aa9314535
#
_cell.length_a   1.000
_cell.length_b   1.000
_cell.length_c   1.000
_cell.angle_alpha   90.00
_cell.angle_beta   90.00
_cell.angle_gamma   90.00
#
_symmetry.space_group_name_H-M   'P 1'
#
loop_
_entity.id
_entity.type
_entity.pdbx_description
1 polymer ?
#
loop_
_entity_poly.entity_id
_entity_poly.type
_entity_poly.pdbx_seq_one_letter_code
_entity_poly.pdbx_strand_id
1 'polypeptide(L)'
;MIRLTLQDCVQMKNRVLERVRSVPPGRVTTYGDLWPGAPRAAGAVLAACSDPSVPWQRIVRADGSLPKGERQRALREAEGVPFRGQRVDMRRAWVPV
;
A
#
# COMPACT_ATOMS: atom_id res chain seq x y z
N MET A 1 25.77 12.36 -0.71
CA MET A 1 24.84 11.39 -0.11
C MET A 1 24.11 12.03 1.05
N ILE A 2 22.79 12.04 0.99
CA ILE A 2 21.97 12.62 2.06
C ILE A 2 21.81 11.59 3.17
N ARG A 3 22.16 11.96 4.38
CA ARG A 3 21.99 11.13 5.55
C ARG A 3 20.60 11.36 6.13
N LEU A 4 19.79 10.31 6.23
CA LEU A 4 18.48 10.42 6.88
C LEU A 4 18.68 10.55 8.39
N THR A 5 18.06 11.58 8.97
CA THR A 5 18.01 11.74 10.42
C THR A 5 16.85 10.92 10.99
N LEU A 6 16.81 10.75 12.31
CA LEU A 6 15.69 10.12 12.99
C LEU A 6 14.37 10.84 12.67
N GLN A 7 14.41 12.16 12.61
CA GLN A 7 13.24 12.98 12.29
C GLN A 7 12.75 12.74 10.87
N ASP A 8 13.68 12.60 9.91
CA ASP A 8 13.32 12.29 8.51
C ASP A 8 12.64 10.92 8.42
N CYS A 9 13.12 9.92 9.16
CA CYS A 9 12.50 8.59 9.20
C CYS A 9 11.09 8.65 9.78
N VAL A 10 10.87 9.42 10.83
CA VAL A 10 9.55 9.59 11.44
C VAL A 10 8.60 10.30 10.47
N GLN A 11 9.05 11.34 9.79
CA GLN A 11 8.23 12.04 8.80
C GLN A 11 7.86 11.15 7.62
N MET A 12 8.81 10.37 7.12
CA MET A 12 8.55 9.40 6.06
C MET A 12 7.47 8.39 6.47
N LYS A 13 7.63 7.80 7.65
CA LYS A 13 6.66 6.86 8.21
C LYS A 13 5.27 7.47 8.28
N ASN A 14 5.16 8.68 8.83
CA ASN A 14 3.88 9.36 8.99
C ASN A 14 3.23 9.63 7.63
N ARG A 15 3.99 10.07 6.64
CA ARG A 15 3.47 10.34 5.30
C ARG A 15 3.02 9.08 4.60
N VAL A 16 3.78 7.99 4.70
CA VAL A 16 3.41 6.70 4.13
C VAL A 16 2.07 6.23 4.71
N LEU A 17 1.93 6.25 6.03
CA LEU A 17 0.70 5.81 6.70
C LEU A 17 -0.50 6.72 6.36
N GLU A 18 -0.28 8.02 6.26
CA GLU A 18 -1.30 8.96 5.85
C GLU A 18 -1.81 8.65 4.44
N ARG A 19 -0.90 8.37 3.50
CA ARG A 19 -1.26 7.99 2.14
C ARG A 19 -2.02 6.67 2.09
N VAL A 20 -1.62 5.69 2.89
CA VAL A 20 -2.36 4.42 3.01
C VAL A 20 -3.80 4.68 3.45
N ARG A 21 -3.98 5.50 4.46
CA ARG A 21 -5.31 5.84 4.98
C ARG A 21 -6.18 6.60 3.97
N SER A 22 -5.56 7.28 3.01
CA SER A 22 -6.30 8.03 1.99
C SER A 22 -6.88 7.16 0.89
N VAL A 23 -6.46 5.90 0.79
CA VAL A 23 -7.00 4.97 -0.22
C VAL A 23 -8.39 4.51 0.22
N PRO A 24 -9.44 4.80 -0.58
CA PRO A 24 -10.80 4.41 -0.18
C PRO A 24 -11.06 2.91 -0.35
N PRO A 25 -12.07 2.37 0.34
CA PRO A 25 -12.49 0.99 0.14
C PRO A 25 -12.84 0.71 -1.34
N GLY A 26 -12.48 -0.46 -1.83
CA GLY A 26 -12.71 -0.84 -3.22
C GLY A 26 -11.64 -0.34 -4.18
N ARG A 27 -10.66 0.40 -3.69
CA ARG A 27 -9.55 0.92 -4.48
C ARG A 27 -8.22 0.43 -3.93
N VAL A 28 -7.18 0.54 -4.74
CA VAL A 28 -5.82 0.15 -4.37
C VAL A 28 -4.81 1.20 -4.83
N THR A 29 -3.66 1.22 -4.17
CA THR A 29 -2.49 1.95 -4.67
C THR A 29 -1.26 1.05 -4.53
N THR A 30 -0.11 1.50 -5.01
CA THR A 30 1.11 0.68 -5.01
C THR A 30 2.12 1.20 -4.00
N TYR A 31 3.09 0.35 -3.66
CA TYR A 31 4.20 0.76 -2.79
C TYR A 31 4.99 1.94 -3.38
N GLY A 32 5.14 1.97 -4.71
CA GLY A 32 5.80 3.08 -5.38
C GLY A 32 5.03 4.39 -5.29
N ASP A 33 3.70 4.32 -5.23
CA ASP A 33 2.87 5.52 -5.04
C ASP A 33 2.99 6.05 -3.61
N LEU A 34 3.16 5.16 -2.63
CA LEU A 34 3.32 5.57 -1.23
C LEU A 34 4.62 6.34 -1.00
N TRP A 35 5.69 5.90 -1.64
CA TRP A 35 6.98 6.59 -1.53
C TRP A 35 7.74 6.44 -2.85
N PRO A 36 7.57 7.39 -3.79
CA PRO A 36 8.20 7.32 -5.09
C PRO A 36 9.73 7.18 -5.00
N GLY A 37 10.27 6.26 -5.78
CA GLY A 37 11.70 5.97 -5.78
C GLY A 37 12.16 4.96 -4.73
N ALA A 38 11.32 4.63 -3.73
CA ALA A 38 11.72 3.70 -2.67
C ALA A 38 10.54 2.83 -2.20
N PRO A 39 9.98 1.98 -3.09
CA PRO A 39 8.83 1.14 -2.72
C PRO A 39 9.15 0.14 -1.60
N ARG A 40 10.39 -0.32 -1.50
CA ARG A 40 10.79 -1.23 -0.42
C ARG A 40 10.75 -0.54 0.95
N ALA A 41 11.11 0.75 0.99
CA ALA A 41 11.04 1.52 2.22
C ALA A 41 9.59 1.66 2.70
N ALA A 42 8.67 1.93 1.77
CA ALA A 42 7.24 1.96 2.06
C ALA A 42 6.75 0.61 2.59
N GLY A 43 7.18 -0.49 1.96
CA GLY A 43 6.85 -1.84 2.42
C GLY A 43 7.34 -2.13 3.82
N ALA A 44 8.55 -1.68 4.16
CA ALA A 44 9.11 -1.84 5.50
C ALA A 44 8.30 -1.07 6.56
N VAL A 45 7.84 0.12 6.23
CA VAL A 45 6.97 0.91 7.12
C VAL A 45 5.67 0.15 7.40
N LEU A 46 5.03 -0.40 6.38
CA LEU A 46 3.80 -1.16 6.54
C LEU A 46 4.03 -2.45 7.33
N ALA A 47 5.13 -3.16 7.08
CA ALA A 47 5.46 -4.39 7.79
C ALA A 47 5.69 -4.15 9.28
N ALA A 48 6.23 -3.00 9.65
CA ALA A 48 6.48 -2.63 11.04
C ALA A 48 5.24 -2.04 11.73
N CYS A 49 4.19 -1.71 10.98
CA CYS A 49 2.99 -1.10 11.53
C CYS A 49 2.07 -2.17 12.12
N SER A 50 1.72 -2.01 13.39
CA SER A 50 0.80 -2.91 14.11
C SER A 50 -0.59 -2.29 14.34
N ASP A 51 -0.83 -1.08 13.83
CA ASP A 51 -2.09 -0.39 14.00
C ASP A 51 -3.17 -1.05 13.12
N PRO A 52 -4.22 -1.66 13.73
CA PRO A 52 -5.27 -2.34 12.95
C PRO A 52 -6.14 -1.40 12.13
N SER A 53 -6.10 -0.09 12.40
CA SER A 53 -6.86 0.90 11.63
C SER A 53 -6.22 1.23 10.28
N VAL A 54 -4.95 0.84 10.07
CA VAL A 54 -4.26 1.07 8.80
C VAL A 54 -4.69 0.03 7.77
N PRO A 55 -5.29 0.45 6.64
CA PRO A 55 -5.80 -0.48 5.63
C PRO A 55 -4.67 -0.99 4.72
N TRP A 56 -3.71 -1.73 5.27
CA TRP A 56 -2.55 -2.25 4.56
C TRP A 56 -2.92 -3.10 3.34
N GLN A 57 -4.08 -3.76 3.40
CA GLN A 57 -4.56 -4.63 2.33
C GLN A 57 -4.84 -3.88 1.02
N ARG A 58 -4.97 -2.55 1.07
CA ARG A 58 -5.21 -1.70 -0.11
C ARG A 58 -3.94 -1.36 -0.87
N ILE A 59 -2.79 -1.86 -0.40
CA ILE A 59 -1.50 -1.62 -1.04
C ILE A 59 -1.06 -2.90 -1.75
N VAL A 60 -0.81 -2.79 -3.04
CA VAL A 60 -0.44 -3.92 -3.89
C VAL A 60 0.83 -3.60 -4.66
N ARG A 61 1.40 -4.61 -5.33
CA ARG A 61 2.54 -4.39 -6.23
C ARG A 61 2.07 -3.69 -7.52
N ALA A 62 3.01 -3.07 -8.23
CA ALA A 62 2.71 -2.31 -9.44
C ALA A 62 1.96 -3.13 -10.50
N ASP A 63 2.16 -4.43 -10.55
CA ASP A 63 1.48 -5.33 -11.48
C ASP A 63 0.12 -5.84 -10.98
N GLY A 64 -0.33 -5.37 -9.81
CA GLY A 64 -1.58 -5.80 -9.19
C GLY A 64 -1.48 -7.06 -8.36
N SER A 65 -0.30 -7.68 -8.25
CA SER A 65 -0.13 -8.88 -7.43
C SER A 65 -0.18 -8.55 -5.95
N LEU A 66 -0.62 -9.54 -5.15
CA LEU A 66 -0.84 -9.38 -3.72
C LEU A 66 0.34 -9.96 -2.93
N PRO A 67 1.15 -9.12 -2.25
CA PRO A 67 2.31 -9.62 -1.51
C PRO A 67 1.96 -10.52 -0.32
N LYS A 68 0.74 -10.41 0.22
CA LYS A 68 0.28 -11.22 1.35
C LYS A 68 -0.68 -12.35 0.95
N GLY A 69 -0.77 -12.65 -0.34
CA GLY A 69 -1.49 -13.81 -0.85
C GLY A 69 -2.99 -13.82 -0.55
N GLU A 70 -3.52 -14.99 -0.21
CA GLU A 70 -4.95 -15.20 -0.07
C GLU A 70 -5.61 -14.38 1.04
N ARG A 71 -4.89 -14.13 2.13
CA ARG A 71 -5.43 -13.29 3.21
C ARG A 71 -5.74 -11.89 2.70
N GLN A 72 -4.83 -11.31 1.93
CA GLN A 72 -5.02 -10.00 1.34
C GLN A 72 -6.13 -10.05 0.28
N ARG A 73 -6.17 -11.12 -0.53
CA ARG A 73 -7.20 -11.30 -1.53
C ARG A 73 -8.59 -11.32 -0.93
N ALA A 74 -8.78 -12.07 0.14
CA ALA A 74 -10.07 -12.15 0.82
C ALA A 74 -10.54 -10.77 1.31
N LEU A 75 -9.64 -10.00 1.88
CA LEU A 75 -9.95 -8.64 2.33
C LEU A 75 -10.27 -7.72 1.14
N ARG A 76 -9.57 -7.88 0.02
CA ARG A 76 -9.81 -7.09 -1.19
C ARG A 76 -11.18 -7.43 -1.81
N GLU A 77 -11.49 -8.71 -1.91
CA GLU A 77 -12.77 -9.15 -2.44
C GLU A 77 -13.94 -8.64 -1.59
N ALA A 78 -13.78 -8.65 -0.27
CA ALA A 78 -14.79 -8.14 0.66
C ALA A 78 -15.07 -6.65 0.45
N GLU A 79 -14.09 -5.88 -0.05
CA GLU A 79 -14.25 -4.46 -0.35
C GLU A 79 -14.72 -4.19 -1.79
N GLY A 80 -14.93 -5.24 -2.59
CA GLY A 80 -15.41 -5.09 -3.96
C GLY A 80 -14.35 -4.71 -4.98
N VAL A 81 -13.07 -4.96 -4.69
CA VAL A 81 -11.98 -4.66 -5.61
C VAL A 81 -12.08 -5.58 -6.84
N PRO A 82 -12.04 -5.04 -8.07
CA PRO A 82 -12.05 -5.87 -9.27
C PRO A 82 -10.72 -6.60 -9.48
N PHE A 83 -10.82 -7.88 -9.86
CA PHE A 83 -9.67 -8.73 -10.15
C PHE A 83 -9.64 -9.16 -11.61
N ARG A 84 -8.43 -9.42 -12.10
CA ARG A 84 -8.18 -10.11 -13.36
C ARG A 84 -7.33 -11.33 -13.05
N GLY A 85 -7.98 -12.52 -12.97
CA GLY A 85 -7.30 -13.72 -12.47
C GLY A 85 -6.86 -13.56 -11.03
N GLN A 86 -5.56 -13.72 -10.77
CA GLN A 86 -5.01 -13.63 -9.41
C GLN A 86 -4.52 -12.23 -9.06
N ARG A 87 -4.62 -11.27 -9.98
CA ARG A 87 -4.14 -9.90 -9.79
C ARG A 87 -5.29 -8.93 -9.75
N VAL A 88 -5.10 -7.83 -9.04
CA VAL A 88 -6.05 -6.72 -9.06
C VAL A 88 -6.08 -6.12 -10.46
N ASP A 89 -7.28 -5.80 -10.95
CA ASP A 89 -7.44 -5.04 -12.19
C ASP A 89 -7.07 -3.58 -11.93
N MET A 90 -5.80 -3.24 -12.19
CA MET A 90 -5.26 -1.92 -11.88
C MET A 90 -5.92 -0.79 -12.67
N ARG A 91 -6.44 -1.09 -13.86
CA ARG A 91 -7.14 -0.07 -14.65
C ARG A 91 -8.40 0.44 -13.95
N ARG A 92 -9.06 -0.45 -13.21
CA ARG A 92 -10.34 -0.16 -12.57
C ARG A 92 -10.21 0.23 -11.11
N ALA A 93 -9.18 -0.28 -10.44
CA ALA A 93 -9.04 -0.17 -8.99
C ALA A 93 -8.01 0.85 -8.53
N TRP A 94 -6.97 1.11 -9.35
CA TRP A 94 -5.86 1.97 -8.92
C TRP A 94 -6.28 3.43 -8.77
N VAL A 95 -5.79 4.04 -7.68
CA VAL A 95 -5.89 5.49 -7.45
C VAL A 95 -4.54 6.03 -7.02
N PRO A 96 -4.16 7.25 -7.45
CA PRO A 96 -2.97 7.91 -6.94
C PRO A 96 -3.20 8.43 -5.52
N VAL A 97 -2.12 8.60 -4.81
CA VAL A 97 -2.15 9.16 -3.44
C VAL A 97 -1.18 10.30 -3.28
#